data_2107105947d99c9a87ecdd208bd0c5fc
#
_entry.id   2107105947d99c9a87ecdd208bd0c5fc
#
_cell.length_a   1.000
_cell.length_b   1.000
_cell.length_c   1.000
_cell.angle_alpha   90.00
_cell.angle_beta   90.00
_cell.angle_gamma   90.00
#
_symmetry.space_group_name_H-M   'P 1'
#
loop_
_entity.id
_entity.type
_entity.pdbx_description
1 polymer ?
#
loop_
_entity_poly.entity_id
_entity_poly.type
_entity_poly.pdbx_seq_one_letter_code
_entity_poly.pdbx_strand_id
1 'polypeptide(L)'
;MAVEIEAKMKVDSLEVVRERLKSIGATPAGEAIETNVFFDTDDRSLLAADKGLRLRSSIAQPSGAATHTITYKGPRQHGPLKSREETEVGVLDSKDAIALLEELGFRRVLSFEKKRESWDLGGCKVELDELPHLGLYVEIEGPKDDAVMKVREQLQLTDKPIIKASYVALLMTYLQETGNSKRVVKFGNGDVNGK
;
A
#
# COMPACT_ATOMS: atom_id res chain seq x y z
N MET A 1 -1.95 0.50 19.97
CA MET A 1 -2.08 0.83 18.54
C MET A 1 -0.73 1.37 18.11
N ALA A 2 -0.20 0.89 16.99
CA ALA A 2 1.05 1.40 16.44
C ALA A 2 0.75 2.62 15.56
N VAL A 3 1.62 3.62 15.57
CA VAL A 3 1.56 4.75 14.63
C VAL A 3 2.46 4.37 13.45
N GLU A 4 1.88 4.30 12.25
CA GLU A 4 2.61 4.11 11.01
C GLU A 4 3.02 5.50 10.47
N ILE A 5 4.31 5.68 10.18
CA ILE A 5 4.86 6.90 9.58
C ILE A 5 5.50 6.49 8.25
N GLU A 6 5.01 7.05 7.15
CA GLU A 6 5.46 6.67 5.81
C GLU A 6 5.79 7.87 4.92
N ALA A 7 6.77 7.68 4.04
CA ALA A 7 7.03 8.51 2.86
C ALA A 7 6.83 7.66 1.59
N LYS A 8 5.98 8.12 0.69
CA LYS A 8 5.73 7.50 -0.61
C LYS A 8 6.26 8.38 -1.74
N MET A 9 6.98 7.81 -2.68
CA MET A 9 7.48 8.48 -3.87
C MET A 9 7.17 7.65 -5.11
N LYS A 10 6.85 8.32 -6.22
CA LYS A 10 6.77 7.67 -7.53
C LYS A 10 8.16 7.61 -8.15
N VAL A 11 8.49 6.47 -8.76
CA VAL A 11 9.80 6.23 -9.39
C VAL A 11 9.62 5.73 -10.82
N ASP A 12 10.68 5.87 -11.61
CA ASP A 12 10.68 5.45 -13.01
C ASP A 12 11.17 3.99 -13.18
N SER A 13 11.93 3.48 -12.17
CA SER A 13 12.47 2.13 -12.16
C SER A 13 12.65 1.60 -10.75
N LEU A 14 12.08 0.43 -10.46
CA LEU A 14 12.34 -0.30 -9.21
C LEU A 14 13.71 -0.96 -9.23
N GLU A 15 14.25 -1.32 -10.40
CA GLU A 15 15.57 -1.94 -10.51
C GLU A 15 16.68 -1.02 -9.97
N VAL A 16 16.63 0.27 -10.31
CA VAL A 16 17.61 1.25 -9.81
C VAL A 16 17.57 1.32 -8.28
N VAL A 17 16.38 1.31 -7.69
CA VAL A 17 16.21 1.36 -6.23
C VAL A 17 16.67 0.04 -5.59
N ARG A 18 16.37 -1.10 -6.22
CA ARG A 18 16.80 -2.43 -5.76
C ARG A 18 18.32 -2.56 -5.73
N GLU A 19 19.01 -2.13 -6.80
CA GLU A 19 20.47 -2.14 -6.84
C GLU A 19 21.05 -1.20 -5.77
N ARG A 20 20.42 -0.06 -5.54
CA ARG A 20 20.83 0.84 -4.46
C ARG A 20 20.66 0.19 -3.08
N LEU A 21 19.50 -0.44 -2.79
CA LEU A 21 19.25 -1.18 -1.55
C LEU A 21 20.34 -2.24 -1.30
N LYS A 22 20.66 -3.05 -2.31
CA LYS A 22 21.74 -4.05 -2.23
C LYS A 22 23.08 -3.40 -1.91
N SER A 23 23.44 -2.30 -2.61
CA SER A 23 24.73 -1.63 -2.46
C SER A 23 24.96 -1.01 -1.08
N ILE A 24 23.88 -0.67 -0.35
CA ILE A 24 23.95 -0.07 1.00
C ILE A 24 23.66 -1.07 2.11
N GLY A 25 23.57 -2.37 1.79
CA GLY A 25 23.43 -3.44 2.77
C GLY A 25 22.03 -3.61 3.33
N ALA A 26 20.99 -3.23 2.59
CA ALA A 26 19.61 -3.55 2.96
C ALA A 26 19.36 -5.07 2.88
N THR A 27 18.51 -5.58 3.74
CA THR A 27 18.16 -7.00 3.81
C THR A 27 16.83 -7.25 3.10
N PRO A 28 16.76 -8.16 2.09
CA PRO A 28 15.48 -8.55 1.51
C PRO A 28 14.57 -9.19 2.55
N ALA A 29 13.31 -8.76 2.61
CA ALA A 29 12.31 -9.27 3.54
C ALA A 29 11.21 -10.10 2.86
N GLY A 30 11.18 -10.15 1.53
CA GLY A 30 10.29 -11.00 0.75
C GLY A 30 9.57 -10.27 -0.37
N GLU A 31 8.86 -11.07 -1.19
CA GLU A 31 8.04 -10.58 -2.29
C GLU A 31 6.62 -11.16 -2.17
N ALA A 32 5.62 -10.39 -2.56
CA ALA A 32 4.24 -10.83 -2.54
C ALA A 32 3.39 -10.17 -3.64
N ILE A 33 2.34 -10.89 -4.05
CA ILE A 33 1.20 -10.31 -4.76
C ILE A 33 0.11 -10.08 -3.73
N GLU A 34 -0.31 -8.83 -3.58
CA GLU A 34 -1.34 -8.43 -2.65
C GLU A 34 -2.65 -8.12 -3.38
N THR A 35 -3.76 -8.63 -2.86
CA THR A 35 -5.10 -8.16 -3.21
C THR A 35 -5.64 -7.38 -2.02
N ASN A 36 -5.94 -6.11 -2.23
CA ASN A 36 -6.46 -5.20 -1.22
C ASN A 36 -7.94 -4.92 -1.51
N VAL A 37 -8.83 -5.23 -0.57
CA VAL A 37 -10.25 -4.93 -0.64
C VAL A 37 -10.57 -3.88 0.42
N PHE A 38 -11.09 -2.73 -0.01
CA PHE A 38 -11.49 -1.65 0.88
C PHE A 38 -13.00 -1.65 1.11
N PHE A 39 -13.37 -1.37 2.34
CA PHE A 39 -14.76 -1.37 2.80
C PHE A 39 -15.12 0.00 3.36
N ASP A 40 -16.41 0.34 3.25
CA ASP A 40 -17.03 1.49 3.90
C ASP A 40 -18.51 1.18 4.16
N THR A 41 -19.16 2.01 4.93
CA THR A 41 -20.61 2.00 5.10
C THR A 41 -21.29 2.56 3.83
N ASP A 42 -22.60 2.33 3.68
CA ASP A 42 -23.36 2.82 2.53
C ASP A 42 -23.33 4.37 2.45
N ASP A 43 -23.30 5.05 3.60
CA ASP A 43 -23.22 6.51 3.71
C ASP A 43 -21.78 7.07 3.66
N ARG A 44 -20.78 6.22 3.45
CA ARG A 44 -19.36 6.58 3.38
C ARG A 44 -18.80 7.23 4.64
N SER A 45 -19.25 6.81 5.80
CA SER A 45 -18.88 7.39 7.08
C SER A 45 -17.40 7.23 7.44
N LEU A 46 -16.73 6.12 6.99
CA LEU A 46 -15.30 5.96 7.20
C LEU A 46 -14.51 6.98 6.38
N LEU A 47 -14.83 7.12 5.09
CA LEU A 47 -14.19 8.10 4.22
C LEU A 47 -14.40 9.53 4.73
N ALA A 48 -15.62 9.87 5.13
CA ALA A 48 -15.95 11.19 5.67
C ALA A 48 -15.16 11.53 6.95
N ALA A 49 -14.81 10.51 7.74
CA ALA A 49 -14.01 10.64 8.96
C ALA A 49 -12.50 10.46 8.74
N ASP A 50 -12.03 10.43 7.49
CA ASP A 50 -10.62 10.13 7.10
C ASP A 50 -10.11 8.79 7.67
N LYS A 51 -10.99 7.81 7.75
CA LYS A 51 -10.73 6.44 8.24
C LYS A 51 -10.71 5.45 7.08
N GLY A 52 -10.19 4.26 7.33
CA GLY A 52 -10.17 3.19 6.33
C GLY A 52 -10.34 1.82 6.96
N LEU A 53 -11.01 0.93 6.25
CA LEU A 53 -11.11 -0.49 6.59
C LEU A 53 -10.70 -1.30 5.36
N ARG A 54 -9.68 -2.15 5.54
CA ARG A 54 -9.09 -2.94 4.46
C ARG A 54 -8.97 -4.41 4.88
N LEU A 55 -9.33 -5.31 3.98
CA LEU A 55 -8.86 -6.69 4.01
C LEU A 55 -7.75 -6.84 2.95
N ARG A 56 -6.59 -7.31 3.37
CA ARG A 56 -5.46 -7.64 2.49
C ARG A 56 -5.29 -9.15 2.46
N SER A 57 -5.20 -9.70 1.26
CA SER A 57 -4.70 -11.05 1.01
C SER A 57 -3.33 -10.93 0.36
N SER A 58 -2.30 -11.47 0.98
CA SER A 58 -0.91 -11.44 0.51
C SER A 58 -0.46 -12.86 0.18
N ILE A 59 0.01 -13.07 -1.05
CA ILE A 59 0.53 -14.35 -1.53
C ILE A 59 2.03 -14.21 -1.72
N ALA A 60 2.80 -14.80 -0.80
CA ALA A 60 4.25 -14.76 -0.82
C ALA A 60 4.83 -15.47 -2.04
N GLN A 61 5.86 -14.88 -2.64
CA GLN A 61 6.58 -15.45 -3.78
C GLN A 61 7.96 -15.97 -3.35
N PRO A 62 8.43 -17.11 -3.85
CA PRO A 62 7.73 -18.06 -4.73
C PRO A 62 6.88 -19.10 -3.98
N SER A 63 6.81 -19.06 -2.64
CA SER A 63 6.23 -20.15 -1.82
C SER A 63 4.72 -20.36 -2.03
N GLY A 64 3.99 -19.33 -2.48
CA GLY A 64 2.54 -19.34 -2.59
C GLY A 64 1.81 -19.29 -1.24
N ALA A 65 2.52 -19.13 -0.12
CA ALA A 65 1.89 -19.02 1.20
C ALA A 65 0.99 -17.77 1.26
N ALA A 66 -0.25 -17.96 1.65
CA ALA A 66 -1.24 -16.89 1.76
C ALA A 66 -1.40 -16.45 3.22
N THR A 67 -1.47 -15.12 3.41
CA THR A 67 -1.86 -14.51 4.68
C THR A 67 -2.98 -13.50 4.43
N HIS A 68 -3.85 -13.35 5.42
CA HIS A 68 -4.98 -12.44 5.32
C HIS A 68 -5.03 -11.56 6.56
N THR A 69 -5.19 -10.24 6.38
CA THR A 69 -5.17 -9.27 7.46
C THR A 69 -6.26 -8.23 7.26
N ILE A 70 -7.08 -8.01 8.28
CA ILE A 70 -7.98 -6.87 8.36
C ILE A 70 -7.22 -5.75 9.04
N THR A 71 -7.19 -4.57 8.40
CA THR A 71 -6.57 -3.35 8.93
C THR A 71 -7.63 -2.27 9.07
N TYR A 72 -7.81 -1.75 10.28
CA TYR A 72 -8.50 -0.48 10.49
C TYR A 72 -7.46 0.63 10.57
N LYS A 73 -7.68 1.70 9.79
CA LYS A 73 -6.81 2.87 9.72
C LYS A 73 -7.56 4.06 10.31
N GLY A 74 -7.02 4.64 11.38
CA GLY A 74 -7.53 5.87 11.99
C GLY A 74 -7.36 7.10 11.08
N PRO A 75 -7.84 8.29 11.48
CA PRO A 75 -7.64 9.52 10.73
C PRO A 75 -6.15 9.89 10.68
N ARG A 76 -5.76 10.58 9.61
CA ARG A 76 -4.39 11.06 9.45
C ARG A 76 -4.03 12.06 10.54
N GLN A 77 -2.83 11.94 11.07
CA GLN A 77 -2.27 12.88 12.01
C GLN A 77 -1.57 14.03 11.27
N HIS A 78 -1.48 15.19 11.92
CA HIS A 78 -0.74 16.32 11.36
C HIS A 78 0.76 16.06 11.49
N GLY A 79 1.49 16.27 10.38
CA GLY A 79 2.94 16.06 10.36
C GLY A 79 3.55 16.29 8.97
N PRO A 80 4.90 16.29 8.87
CA PRO A 80 5.61 16.40 7.60
C PRO A 80 5.39 15.17 6.71
N LEU A 81 5.34 14.00 7.31
CA LEU A 81 5.04 12.73 6.65
C LEU A 81 3.60 12.30 6.92
N LYS A 82 3.13 11.31 6.16
CA LYS A 82 1.84 10.70 6.42
C LYS A 82 1.96 9.80 7.63
N SER A 83 1.12 10.03 8.64
CA SER A 83 1.04 9.16 9.83
C SER A 83 -0.40 8.94 10.25
N ARG A 84 -0.69 7.74 10.80
CA ARG A 84 -1.97 7.37 11.37
C ARG A 84 -1.84 6.17 12.30
N GLU A 85 -2.79 6.03 13.20
CA GLU A 85 -2.91 4.82 14.01
C GLU A 85 -3.52 3.69 13.18
N GLU A 86 -2.96 2.49 13.32
CA GLU A 86 -3.47 1.30 12.67
C GLU A 86 -3.68 0.17 13.68
N THR A 87 -4.76 -0.58 13.46
CA THR A 87 -5.05 -1.81 14.18
C THR A 87 -5.20 -2.93 13.18
N GLU A 88 -4.40 -3.98 13.34
CA GLU A 88 -4.39 -5.12 12.44
C GLU A 88 -4.78 -6.41 13.14
N VAL A 89 -5.54 -7.25 12.45
CA VAL A 89 -5.94 -8.58 12.91
C VAL A 89 -5.77 -9.57 11.77
N GLY A 90 -4.99 -10.63 12.00
CA GLY A 90 -4.90 -11.76 11.08
C GLY A 90 -6.20 -12.55 11.04
N VAL A 91 -6.60 -13.02 9.87
CA VAL A 91 -7.77 -13.89 9.68
C VAL A 91 -7.37 -15.13 8.88
N LEU A 92 -8.07 -16.24 9.09
CA LEU A 92 -7.74 -17.52 8.46
C LEU A 92 -8.20 -17.60 7.01
N ASP A 93 -9.39 -17.04 6.72
CA ASP A 93 -10.01 -17.08 5.40
C ASP A 93 -10.52 -15.69 4.98
N SER A 94 -10.14 -15.28 3.79
CA SER A 94 -10.53 -13.97 3.26
C SER A 94 -12.00 -13.91 2.83
N LYS A 95 -12.60 -15.02 2.39
CA LYS A 95 -13.99 -15.05 1.96
C LYS A 95 -14.93 -14.94 3.16
N ASP A 96 -14.63 -15.68 4.23
CA ASP A 96 -15.38 -15.60 5.47
C ASP A 96 -15.26 -14.22 6.12
N ALA A 97 -14.05 -13.62 6.08
CA ALA A 97 -13.83 -12.26 6.56
C ALA A 97 -14.63 -11.22 5.76
N ILE A 98 -14.72 -11.36 4.43
CA ILE A 98 -15.54 -10.49 3.58
C ILE A 98 -17.02 -10.66 3.94
N ALA A 99 -17.51 -11.90 4.02
CA ALA A 99 -18.90 -12.19 4.36
C ALA A 99 -19.28 -11.59 5.72
N LEU A 100 -18.43 -11.76 6.74
CA LEU A 100 -18.65 -11.17 8.06
C LEU A 100 -18.74 -9.64 7.99
N LEU A 101 -17.82 -8.96 7.28
CA LEU A 101 -17.85 -7.51 7.15
C LEU A 101 -19.12 -7.03 6.41
N GLU A 102 -19.57 -7.77 5.39
CA GLU A 102 -20.79 -7.45 4.64
C GLU A 102 -22.04 -7.64 5.51
N GLU A 103 -22.11 -8.69 6.34
CA GLU A 103 -23.19 -8.89 7.33
C GLU A 103 -23.21 -7.81 8.43
N LEU A 104 -22.05 -7.27 8.78
CA LEU A 104 -21.92 -6.13 9.71
C LEU A 104 -22.29 -4.78 9.06
N GLY A 105 -22.72 -4.77 7.79
CA GLY A 105 -23.20 -3.57 7.09
C GLY A 105 -22.14 -2.83 6.29
N PHE A 106 -20.91 -3.33 6.21
CA PHE A 106 -19.91 -2.73 5.33
C PHE A 106 -20.11 -3.18 3.86
N ARG A 107 -19.68 -2.36 2.92
CA ARG A 107 -19.72 -2.63 1.48
C ARG A 107 -18.34 -2.50 0.87
N ARG A 108 -18.03 -3.36 -0.07
CA ARG A 108 -16.79 -3.25 -0.86
C ARG A 108 -16.83 -2.01 -1.74
N VAL A 109 -15.85 -1.15 -1.61
CA VAL A 109 -15.82 0.13 -2.33
C VAL A 109 -14.75 0.19 -3.41
N LEU A 110 -13.66 -0.55 -3.22
CA LEU A 110 -12.57 -0.69 -4.19
C LEU A 110 -11.79 -1.96 -3.88
N SER A 111 -11.38 -2.68 -4.92
CA SER A 111 -10.40 -3.75 -4.81
C SER A 111 -9.28 -3.53 -5.81
N PHE A 112 -8.03 -3.72 -5.40
CA PHE A 112 -6.90 -3.66 -6.32
C PHE A 112 -5.79 -4.62 -5.95
N GLU A 113 -5.06 -5.05 -6.97
CA GLU A 113 -3.83 -5.82 -6.84
C GLU A 113 -2.61 -4.92 -6.79
N LYS A 114 -1.58 -5.39 -6.12
CA LYS A 114 -0.27 -4.76 -6.04
C LYS A 114 0.79 -5.85 -5.96
N LYS A 115 1.90 -5.70 -6.71
CA LYS A 115 3.11 -6.46 -6.46
C LYS A 115 3.97 -5.65 -5.49
N ARG A 116 4.49 -6.31 -4.48
CA ARG A 116 5.33 -5.70 -3.44
C ARG A 116 6.58 -6.52 -3.21
N GLU A 117 7.71 -5.85 -3.18
CA GLU A 117 8.98 -6.38 -2.72
C GLU A 117 9.42 -5.59 -1.50
N SER A 118 9.69 -6.28 -0.40
CA SER A 118 9.96 -5.69 0.91
C SER A 118 11.44 -5.82 1.28
N TRP A 119 11.99 -4.77 1.88
CA TRP A 119 13.37 -4.69 2.35
C TRP A 119 13.43 -4.07 3.75
N ASP A 120 14.40 -4.49 4.56
CA ASP A 120 14.71 -3.87 5.84
C ASP A 120 16.00 -3.04 5.72
N LEU A 121 15.94 -1.77 6.14
CA LEU A 121 17.07 -0.83 6.12
C LEU A 121 16.97 0.17 7.27
N GLY A 122 17.97 0.20 8.15
CA GLY A 122 18.08 1.24 9.17
C GLY A 122 16.92 1.31 10.16
N GLY A 123 16.24 0.18 10.42
CA GLY A 123 15.05 0.11 11.27
C GLY A 123 13.77 0.58 10.60
N CYS A 124 13.82 0.82 9.28
CA CYS A 124 12.67 1.10 8.43
C CYS A 124 12.41 -0.09 7.50
N LYS A 125 11.15 -0.22 7.08
CA LYS A 125 10.77 -1.03 5.91
C LYS A 125 10.82 -0.16 4.67
N VAL A 126 11.36 -0.71 3.59
CA VAL A 126 11.32 -0.12 2.25
C VAL A 126 10.54 -1.05 1.36
N GLU A 127 9.45 -0.55 0.80
CA GLU A 127 8.53 -1.31 -0.03
C GLU A 127 8.65 -0.82 -1.48
N LEU A 128 8.97 -1.72 -2.39
CA LEU A 128 8.98 -1.47 -3.83
C LEU A 128 7.66 -1.97 -4.40
N ASP A 129 6.80 -1.05 -4.80
CA ASP A 129 5.43 -1.34 -5.21
C ASP A 129 5.22 -1.13 -6.71
N GLU A 130 4.59 -2.10 -7.38
CA GLU A 130 4.03 -1.95 -8.71
C GLU A 130 2.49 -2.04 -8.62
N LEU A 131 1.79 -1.04 -9.18
CA LEU A 131 0.33 -1.01 -9.21
C LEU A 131 -0.18 -0.90 -10.64
N PRO A 132 -1.28 -1.60 -10.98
CA PRO A 132 -1.94 -1.44 -12.28
C PRO A 132 -2.32 0.02 -12.51
N HIS A 133 -2.05 0.54 -13.70
CA HIS A 133 -2.35 1.90 -14.17
C HIS A 133 -1.61 3.03 -13.44
N LEU A 134 -1.16 2.86 -12.22
CA LEU A 134 -0.43 3.90 -11.48
C LEU A 134 1.08 3.83 -11.70
N GLY A 135 1.63 2.63 -11.96
CA GLY A 135 3.07 2.39 -12.15
C GLY A 135 3.81 2.07 -10.86
N LEU A 136 5.02 2.59 -10.72
CA LEU A 136 6.02 2.17 -9.74
C LEU A 136 6.17 3.17 -8.60
N TYR A 137 6.23 2.67 -7.37
CA TYR A 137 6.35 3.48 -6.17
C TYR A 137 7.36 2.87 -5.20
N VAL A 138 7.93 3.73 -4.36
CA VAL A 138 8.68 3.35 -3.17
C VAL A 138 7.96 3.91 -1.95
N GLU A 139 7.64 3.07 -0.98
CA GLU A 139 7.20 3.47 0.35
C GLU A 139 8.32 3.19 1.35
N ILE A 140 8.61 4.15 2.22
CA ILE A 140 9.53 3.99 3.34
C ILE A 140 8.72 4.18 4.61
N GLU A 141 8.61 3.14 5.41
CA GLU A 141 7.86 3.10 6.65
C GLU A 141 8.82 2.96 7.82
N GLY A 142 8.63 3.76 8.85
CA GLY A 142 9.54 3.74 9.98
C GLY A 142 8.96 4.29 11.28
N PRO A 143 9.70 4.18 12.38
CA PRO A 143 9.23 4.53 13.73
C PRO A 143 9.12 6.05 13.96
N LYS A 144 9.79 6.87 13.13
CA LYS A 144 9.80 8.34 13.23
C LYS A 144 10.25 9.00 11.93
N ASP A 145 9.85 10.26 11.75
CA ASP A 145 10.14 11.05 10.54
C ASP A 145 11.62 11.06 10.16
N ASP A 146 12.52 11.31 11.13
CA ASP A 146 13.97 11.38 10.88
C ASP A 146 14.54 10.07 10.32
N ALA A 147 14.07 8.91 10.80
CA ALA A 147 14.50 7.61 10.31
C ALA A 147 14.06 7.41 8.85
N VAL A 148 12.81 7.73 8.54
CA VAL A 148 12.25 7.65 7.19
C VAL A 148 13.00 8.60 6.24
N MET A 149 13.25 9.84 6.64
CA MET A 149 13.94 10.82 5.82
C MET A 149 15.42 10.45 5.58
N LYS A 150 16.09 9.87 6.59
CA LYS A 150 17.46 9.35 6.44
C LYS A 150 17.54 8.21 5.44
N VAL A 151 16.61 7.25 5.49
CA VAL A 151 16.54 6.14 4.51
C VAL A 151 16.23 6.68 3.12
N ARG A 152 15.33 7.66 2.97
CA ARG A 152 15.06 8.33 1.70
C ARG A 152 16.32 8.96 1.09
N GLU A 153 17.16 9.61 1.91
CA GLU A 153 18.45 10.18 1.47
C GLU A 153 19.41 9.08 1.04
N GLN A 154 19.56 8.01 1.83
CA GLN A 154 20.41 6.86 1.49
C GLN A 154 20.01 6.21 0.16
N LEU A 155 18.71 6.20 -0.16
CA LEU A 155 18.17 5.69 -1.42
C LEU A 155 18.30 6.70 -2.57
N GLN A 156 18.82 7.92 -2.34
CA GLN A 156 18.94 8.99 -3.33
C GLN A 156 17.58 9.40 -3.96
N LEU A 157 16.53 9.43 -3.14
CA LEU A 157 15.16 9.78 -3.56
C LEU A 157 14.74 11.19 -3.10
N THR A 158 15.70 12.05 -2.73
CA THR A 158 15.40 13.40 -2.21
C THR A 158 14.84 14.36 -3.26
N ASP A 159 15.10 14.11 -4.54
CA ASP A 159 14.55 14.84 -5.69
C ASP A 159 13.09 14.42 -6.03
N LYS A 160 12.64 13.26 -5.58
CA LYS A 160 11.28 12.77 -5.84
C LYS A 160 10.30 13.38 -4.82
N PRO A 161 9.17 13.96 -5.25
CA PRO A 161 8.19 14.54 -4.34
C PRO A 161 7.55 13.46 -3.45
N ILE A 162 7.31 13.79 -2.18
CA ILE A 162 6.56 12.92 -1.26
C ILE A 162 5.07 13.03 -1.56
N ILE A 163 4.44 11.89 -1.81
CA ILE A 163 3.02 11.76 -2.13
C ILE A 163 2.26 11.34 -0.87
N LYS A 164 1.48 12.25 -0.30
CA LYS A 164 0.65 11.98 0.90
C LYS A 164 -0.64 11.22 0.61
N ALA A 165 -1.07 11.20 -0.67
CA ALA A 165 -2.26 10.47 -1.08
C ALA A 165 -2.07 8.95 -0.93
N SER A 166 -3.12 8.26 -0.46
CA SER A 166 -3.12 6.79 -0.42
C SER A 166 -3.28 6.20 -1.84
N TYR A 167 -2.89 4.94 -2.04
CA TYR A 167 -3.15 4.26 -3.32
C TYR A 167 -4.64 4.22 -3.68
N VAL A 168 -5.52 4.11 -2.67
CA VAL A 168 -6.98 4.20 -2.88
C VAL A 168 -7.34 5.55 -3.51
N ALA A 169 -6.83 6.66 -2.94
CA ALA A 169 -7.11 7.99 -3.48
C ALA A 169 -6.57 8.16 -4.89
N LEU A 170 -5.33 7.72 -5.15
CA LEU A 170 -4.72 7.77 -6.49
C LEU A 170 -5.51 6.93 -7.52
N LEU A 171 -5.92 5.72 -7.16
CA LEU A 171 -6.73 4.87 -8.04
C LEU A 171 -8.12 5.45 -8.27
N MET A 172 -8.77 6.00 -7.25
CA MET A 172 -10.08 6.64 -7.40
C MET A 172 -10.01 7.86 -8.35
N THR A 173 -8.97 8.68 -8.23
CA THR A 173 -8.72 9.79 -9.17
C THR A 173 -8.54 9.26 -10.60
N TYR A 174 -7.67 8.25 -10.80
CA TYR A 174 -7.45 7.63 -12.10
C TYR A 174 -8.75 7.08 -12.72
N LEU A 175 -9.55 6.34 -11.94
CA LEU A 175 -10.81 5.76 -12.40
C LEU A 175 -11.83 6.85 -12.79
N GLN A 176 -11.85 7.95 -12.05
CA GLN A 176 -12.72 9.10 -12.36
C GLN A 176 -12.28 9.81 -13.64
N GLU A 177 -11.00 10.11 -13.79
CA GLU A 177 -10.43 10.80 -14.96
C GLU A 177 -10.59 9.98 -16.24
N THR A 178 -10.50 8.65 -16.14
CA THR A 178 -10.68 7.75 -17.29
C THR A 178 -12.13 7.34 -17.56
N GLY A 179 -13.09 7.83 -16.75
CA GLY A 179 -14.50 7.43 -16.87
C GLY A 179 -14.74 5.95 -16.55
N ASN A 180 -13.78 5.28 -15.89
CA ASN A 180 -13.87 3.87 -15.59
C ASN A 180 -14.70 3.65 -14.31
N SER A 181 -15.87 3.03 -14.46
CA SER A 181 -16.75 2.71 -13.33
C SER A 181 -16.37 1.44 -12.56
N LYS A 182 -15.39 0.67 -13.05
CA LYS A 182 -14.95 -0.57 -12.39
C LYS A 182 -14.37 -0.26 -11.01
N ARG A 183 -14.76 -1.06 -10.03
CA ARG A 183 -14.24 -0.99 -8.65
C ARG A 183 -13.25 -2.11 -8.33
N VAL A 184 -12.80 -2.83 -9.37
CA VAL A 184 -11.81 -3.90 -9.28
C VAL A 184 -10.70 -3.61 -10.28
N VAL A 185 -9.49 -3.39 -9.78
CA VAL A 185 -8.29 -3.06 -10.57
C VAL A 185 -7.27 -4.17 -10.38
N LYS A 186 -6.96 -4.89 -11.45
CA LYS A 186 -6.04 -6.05 -11.45
C LYS A 186 -4.98 -5.89 -12.51
N PHE A 187 -3.86 -6.60 -12.33
CA PHE A 187 -2.93 -6.81 -13.42
C PHE A 187 -3.65 -7.60 -14.52
N GLY A 188 -3.76 -7.03 -15.71
CA GLY A 188 -4.33 -7.69 -16.87
C GLY A 188 -3.27 -8.48 -17.64
N ASN A 189 -3.70 -9.47 -18.46
CA ASN A 189 -2.81 -10.14 -19.42
C ASN A 189 -2.36 -9.20 -20.57
N GLY A 190 -2.43 -7.88 -20.41
CA GLY A 190 -2.12 -6.86 -21.40
C GLY A 190 -1.49 -5.57 -20.87
N ASP A 191 -1.31 -5.41 -19.57
CA ASP A 191 -0.70 -4.20 -18.98
C ASP A 191 0.84 -4.22 -19.00
N VAL A 192 1.45 -4.98 -19.92
CA VAL A 192 2.87 -4.85 -20.24
C VAL A 192 2.94 -3.89 -21.42
N ASN A 193 2.98 -2.58 -21.13
CA ASN A 193 3.67 -1.53 -21.89
C ASN A 193 2.98 -0.18 -21.68
N GLY A 194 3.51 0.60 -20.74
CA GLY A 194 3.43 2.04 -20.86
C GLY A 194 4.26 2.46 -22.05
N LYS A 195 3.61 3.04 -23.05
CA LYS A 195 4.24 3.99 -23.95
C LYS A 195 4.15 5.38 -23.35
#